data_f0b919bdb7d1a1b5c17f1aec02c460d1
#
_entry.id   f0b919bdb7d1a1b5c17f1aec02c460d1
#
_cell.length_a   1.000
_cell.length_b   1.000
_cell.length_c   1.000
_cell.angle_alpha   90.00
_cell.angle_beta   90.00
_cell.angle_gamma   90.00
#
_symmetry.space_group_name_H-M   'P 1'
#
loop_
_entity.id
_entity.type
_entity.pdbx_description
1 polymer ?
#
loop_
_entity_poly.entity_id
_entity_poly.type
_entity_poly.pdbx_seq_one_letter_code
_entity_poly.pdbx_strand_id
1 'polypeptide(L)'
;PDLTRQLQAILPRMSFEITGINYDAARKQNSLLKTNQTGTSTTATTAYMGVPYDLTFELNVYARNIDDGTHIVEQIMPFFNPDFTVSAKMVPDLGFYKDVPVILNSITNNIQYEGNYDSVRYVYWTLTFTMKLHYYGPTSSTKIIRSVYSNLYNDNK
;
A
#
# COMPACT_ATOMS: atom_id res chain seq x y z
N PRO A 1 39.22 2.45 -12.95
CA PRO A 1 38.52 3.15 -11.87
C PRO A 1 37.72 2.12 -11.09
N ASP A 2 38.14 1.90 -9.84
CA ASP A 2 37.63 0.89 -8.92
C ASP A 2 36.16 1.15 -8.57
N LEU A 3 35.24 0.46 -9.23
CA LEU A 3 33.82 0.47 -8.92
C LEU A 3 33.53 -0.02 -7.48
N THR A 4 34.38 -0.89 -6.95
CA THR A 4 34.35 -1.39 -5.57
C THR A 4 34.54 -0.29 -4.52
N ARG A 5 35.43 0.67 -4.76
CA ARG A 5 35.63 1.82 -3.87
C ARG A 5 34.44 2.79 -3.86
N GLN A 6 33.74 2.92 -4.99
CA GLN A 6 32.54 3.77 -5.08
C GLN A 6 31.37 3.19 -4.30
N LEU A 7 31.21 1.86 -4.27
CA LEU A 7 30.17 1.20 -3.47
C LEU A 7 30.38 1.35 -1.95
N GLN A 8 31.62 1.34 -1.48
CA GLN A 8 31.94 1.57 -0.06
C GLN A 8 31.60 2.98 0.42
N ALA A 9 31.67 3.96 -0.46
CA ALA A 9 31.39 5.35 -0.11
C ALA A 9 29.89 5.65 0.04
N ILE A 10 28.99 4.76 -0.44
CA ILE A 10 27.54 4.96 -0.52
C ILE A 10 26.78 4.25 0.60
N LEU A 11 27.45 3.49 1.45
CA LEU A 11 26.82 2.84 2.61
C LEU A 11 26.80 3.80 3.83
N PRO A 12 25.74 3.80 4.66
CA PRO A 12 24.54 2.94 4.62
C PRO A 12 23.54 3.35 3.56
N ARG A 13 22.79 2.38 3.04
CA ARG A 13 21.69 2.62 2.08
C ARG A 13 20.53 1.65 2.31
N MET A 14 19.35 2.02 1.83
CA MET A 14 18.18 1.15 1.86
C MET A 14 17.68 0.90 0.43
N SER A 15 17.11 -0.27 0.21
CA SER A 15 16.37 -0.61 -1.01
C SER A 15 15.02 -1.19 -0.65
N PHE A 16 14.05 -0.91 -1.51
CA PHE A 16 12.68 -1.39 -1.38
C PHE A 16 12.32 -2.24 -2.60
N GLU A 17 11.69 -3.39 -2.35
CA GLU A 17 11.27 -4.30 -3.39
C GLU A 17 9.88 -4.88 -3.08
N ILE A 18 9.01 -4.93 -4.11
CA ILE A 18 7.72 -5.62 -4.02
C ILE A 18 7.96 -7.06 -4.44
N THR A 19 7.75 -8.00 -3.50
CA THR A 19 8.03 -9.43 -3.70
C THR A 19 6.81 -10.22 -4.15
N GLY A 20 5.59 -9.73 -3.88
CA GLY A 20 4.39 -10.45 -4.30
C GLY A 20 3.10 -9.67 -4.11
N ILE A 21 2.08 -10.11 -4.86
CA ILE A 21 0.69 -9.65 -4.73
C ILE A 21 -0.20 -10.89 -4.70
N ASN A 22 -0.88 -11.14 -3.60
CA ASN A 22 -1.72 -12.30 -3.39
C ASN A 22 -3.17 -11.89 -3.12
N TYR A 23 -4.11 -12.61 -3.74
CA TYR A 23 -5.53 -12.41 -3.47
C TYR A 23 -5.90 -12.95 -2.08
N ASP A 24 -6.58 -12.13 -1.26
CA ASP A 24 -7.06 -12.55 0.06
C ASP A 24 -8.53 -12.96 0.01
N ALA A 25 -8.75 -14.27 -0.10
CA ALA A 25 -10.09 -14.85 -0.15
C ALA A 25 -10.87 -14.68 1.17
N ALA A 26 -10.19 -14.54 2.30
CA ALA A 26 -10.84 -14.40 3.60
C ALA A 26 -11.54 -13.04 3.76
N ARG A 27 -10.99 -11.99 3.14
CA ARG A 27 -11.58 -10.63 3.13
C ARG A 27 -12.49 -10.36 1.94
N LYS A 28 -12.83 -11.39 1.14
CA LYS A 28 -13.71 -11.26 -0.02
C LYS A 28 -15.05 -10.66 0.38
N GLN A 29 -15.45 -9.63 -0.32
CA GLN A 29 -16.79 -9.02 -0.21
C GLN A 29 -17.68 -9.46 -1.38
N ASN A 30 -18.99 -9.22 -1.24
CA ASN A 30 -19.91 -9.50 -2.34
C ASN A 30 -19.56 -8.62 -3.56
N SER A 31 -19.36 -9.27 -4.71
CA SER A 31 -18.99 -8.60 -5.97
C SER A 31 -20.06 -7.64 -6.52
N LEU A 32 -21.31 -7.80 -6.10
CA LEU A 32 -22.42 -6.94 -6.50
C LEU A 32 -22.58 -5.70 -5.61
N LEU A 33 -21.86 -5.64 -4.49
CA LEU A 33 -21.93 -4.51 -3.58
C LEU A 33 -21.28 -3.29 -4.22
N LYS A 34 -22.01 -2.17 -4.18
CA LYS A 34 -21.57 -0.88 -4.75
C LYS A 34 -21.51 0.17 -3.66
N THR A 35 -20.55 1.05 -3.77
CA THR A 35 -20.52 2.28 -2.99
C THR A 35 -20.90 3.44 -3.88
N ASN A 36 -21.78 4.31 -3.37
CA ASN A 36 -22.29 5.48 -4.11
C ASN A 36 -21.93 6.74 -3.34
N GLN A 37 -21.44 7.75 -4.03
CA GLN A 37 -21.39 9.10 -3.50
C GLN A 37 -22.42 9.96 -4.21
N THR A 38 -23.39 10.44 -3.44
CA THR A 38 -24.37 11.42 -3.91
C THR A 38 -23.89 12.80 -3.49
N GLY A 39 -23.27 13.52 -4.42
CA GLY A 39 -22.86 14.91 -4.17
C GLY A 39 -24.05 15.89 -4.25
N THR A 40 -23.75 17.18 -4.11
CA THR A 40 -24.69 18.28 -4.39
C THR A 40 -25.05 18.39 -5.86
N SER A 41 -24.33 17.69 -6.74
CA SER A 41 -24.56 17.69 -8.19
C SER A 41 -25.72 16.77 -8.60
N THR A 42 -26.18 16.89 -9.84
CA THR A 42 -27.20 16.05 -10.46
C THR A 42 -26.64 14.67 -10.90
N THR A 43 -25.43 14.35 -10.51
CA THR A 43 -24.75 13.09 -10.85
C THR A 43 -24.45 12.28 -9.60
N ALA A 44 -24.65 10.98 -9.67
CA ALA A 44 -24.17 10.01 -8.69
C ALA A 44 -23.01 9.22 -9.29
N THR A 45 -21.89 9.19 -8.60
CA THR A 45 -20.75 8.34 -8.97
C THR A 45 -20.80 7.05 -8.17
N THR A 46 -20.72 5.93 -8.87
CA THR A 46 -20.81 4.58 -8.32
C THR A 46 -19.51 3.83 -8.59
N ALA A 47 -19.00 3.14 -7.58
CA ALA A 47 -17.91 2.18 -7.72
C ALA A 47 -18.30 0.82 -7.12
N TYR A 48 -17.83 -0.25 -7.71
CA TYR A 48 -17.91 -1.57 -7.07
C TYR A 48 -16.96 -1.62 -5.88
N MET A 49 -17.31 -2.44 -4.88
CA MET A 49 -16.44 -2.65 -3.72
C MET A 49 -15.09 -3.22 -4.15
N GLY A 50 -14.05 -2.79 -3.45
CA GLY A 50 -12.69 -3.17 -3.78
C GLY A 50 -12.40 -4.64 -3.54
N VAL A 51 -11.59 -5.22 -4.41
CA VAL A 51 -11.10 -6.59 -4.30
C VAL A 51 -9.90 -6.62 -3.34
N PRO A 52 -9.91 -7.46 -2.30
CA PRO A 52 -8.83 -7.50 -1.31
C PRO A 52 -7.60 -8.23 -1.84
N TYR A 53 -6.45 -7.63 -1.65
CA TYR A 53 -5.14 -8.19 -1.94
C TYR A 53 -4.16 -7.90 -0.82
N ASP A 54 -3.25 -8.83 -0.62
CA ASP A 54 -2.08 -8.68 0.23
C ASP A 54 -0.86 -8.41 -0.65
N LEU A 55 -0.26 -7.23 -0.45
CA LEU A 55 0.98 -6.84 -1.09
C LEU A 55 2.13 -7.15 -0.15
N THR A 56 3.01 -8.04 -0.54
CA THR A 56 4.23 -8.36 0.20
C THR A 56 5.40 -7.55 -0.36
N PHE A 57 6.16 -6.93 0.51
CA PHE A 57 7.35 -6.19 0.12
C PHE A 57 8.48 -6.34 1.15
N GLU A 58 9.67 -6.08 0.71
CA GLU A 58 10.88 -6.15 1.51
C GLU A 58 11.61 -4.81 1.50
N LEU A 59 12.08 -4.44 2.68
CA LEU A 59 12.99 -3.32 2.89
C LEU A 59 14.35 -3.90 3.27
N ASN A 60 15.34 -3.68 2.43
CA ASN A 60 16.71 -4.11 2.68
C ASN A 60 17.56 -2.92 3.14
N VAL A 61 18.16 -3.04 4.30
CA VAL A 61 19.06 -2.06 4.91
C VAL A 61 20.48 -2.57 4.80
N TYR A 62 21.32 -1.89 4.02
CA TYR A 62 22.73 -2.23 3.85
C TYR A 62 23.60 -1.30 4.68
N ALA A 63 24.46 -1.87 5.50
CA ALA A 63 25.39 -1.13 6.36
C ALA A 63 26.81 -1.69 6.28
N ARG A 64 27.79 -0.91 6.69
CA ARG A 64 29.20 -1.35 6.77
C ARG A 64 29.41 -2.26 7.99
N ASN A 65 28.80 -1.88 9.10
CA ASN A 65 28.93 -2.53 10.39
C ASN A 65 27.55 -3.00 10.87
N ILE A 66 27.57 -4.00 11.73
CA ILE A 66 26.35 -4.54 12.36
C ILE A 66 25.68 -3.47 13.24
N ASP A 67 26.47 -2.67 13.93
CA ASP A 67 25.96 -1.62 14.84
C ASP A 67 25.17 -0.55 14.08
N ASP A 68 25.70 -0.05 12.96
CA ASP A 68 25.02 0.92 12.11
C ASP A 68 23.67 0.37 11.58
N GLY A 69 23.67 -0.91 11.13
CA GLY A 69 22.49 -1.59 10.65
C GLY A 69 21.43 -1.77 11.75
N THR A 70 21.88 -2.19 12.94
CA THR A 70 21.02 -2.38 14.10
C THR A 70 20.38 -1.07 14.54
N HIS A 71 21.13 0.03 14.62
CA HIS A 71 20.60 1.34 14.97
C HIS A 71 19.51 1.82 14.00
N ILE A 72 19.67 1.55 12.69
CA ILE A 72 18.64 1.89 11.70
C ILE A 72 17.37 1.05 11.93
N VAL A 73 17.52 -0.25 12.13
CA VAL A 73 16.39 -1.17 12.35
C VAL A 73 15.65 -0.85 13.64
N GLU A 74 16.37 -0.54 14.73
CA GLU A 74 15.80 -0.13 16.03
C GLU A 74 14.95 1.13 15.91
N GLN A 75 15.23 2.03 14.98
CA GLN A 75 14.41 3.21 14.74
C GLN A 75 13.14 2.91 13.94
N ILE A 76 13.13 1.84 13.13
CA ILE A 76 11.98 1.45 12.33
C ILE A 76 10.96 0.65 13.15
N MET A 77 11.42 -0.30 13.98
CA MET A 77 10.56 -1.23 14.70
C MET A 77 9.46 -0.59 15.56
N PRO A 78 9.67 0.51 16.30
CA PRO A 78 8.65 1.11 17.15
C PRO A 78 7.41 1.64 16.42
N PHE A 79 7.52 1.90 15.12
CA PHE A 79 6.37 2.34 14.31
C PHE A 79 5.39 1.20 14.01
N PHE A 80 5.81 -0.06 14.17
CA PHE A 80 5.00 -1.25 13.90
C PHE A 80 4.60 -1.95 15.21
N ASN A 81 3.55 -1.43 15.87
CA ASN A 81 3.03 -2.02 17.11
C ASN A 81 1.48 -2.07 17.12
N PRO A 82 0.86 -3.12 16.61
CA PRO A 82 1.37 -4.21 15.78
C PRO A 82 1.51 -3.86 14.29
N ASP A 83 0.89 -2.78 13.83
CA ASP A 83 0.86 -2.34 12.44
C ASP A 83 1.01 -0.83 12.31
N PHE A 84 1.48 -0.41 11.17
CA PHE A 84 1.51 0.98 10.76
C PHE A 84 0.38 1.24 9.76
N THR A 85 -0.58 2.07 10.12
CA THR A 85 -1.74 2.35 9.28
C THR A 85 -1.51 3.59 8.42
N VAL A 86 -1.70 3.45 7.11
CA VAL A 86 -1.61 4.53 6.14
C VAL A 86 -3.00 4.82 5.58
N SER A 87 -3.46 6.07 5.70
CA SER A 87 -4.70 6.48 5.06
C SER A 87 -4.47 6.82 3.59
N ALA A 88 -5.03 6.02 2.69
CA ALA A 88 -4.84 6.16 1.25
C ALA A 88 -6.16 6.52 0.54
N LYS A 89 -6.08 7.44 -0.43
CA LYS A 89 -7.21 7.79 -1.29
C LYS A 89 -7.39 6.72 -2.36
N MET A 90 -8.33 5.78 -2.13
CA MET A 90 -8.50 4.61 -2.99
C MET A 90 -9.23 4.91 -4.28
N VAL A 91 -10.25 5.77 -4.23
CA VAL A 91 -11.05 6.15 -5.40
C VAL A 91 -11.06 7.68 -5.49
N PRO A 92 -10.22 8.28 -6.37
CA PRO A 92 -10.10 9.73 -6.49
C PRO A 92 -11.42 10.44 -6.77
N ASP A 93 -12.25 9.88 -7.67
CA ASP A 93 -13.51 10.45 -8.12
C ASP A 93 -14.59 10.49 -7.02
N LEU A 94 -14.49 9.56 -6.06
CA LEU A 94 -15.39 9.47 -4.92
C LEU A 94 -14.86 10.17 -3.66
N GLY A 95 -13.60 10.65 -3.68
CA GLY A 95 -12.96 11.19 -2.49
C GLY A 95 -12.87 10.19 -1.33
N PHE A 96 -12.91 8.89 -1.64
CA PHE A 96 -12.96 7.81 -0.66
C PHE A 96 -11.57 7.48 -0.15
N TYR A 97 -11.37 7.67 1.15
CA TYR A 97 -10.16 7.28 1.88
C TYR A 97 -10.39 5.97 2.61
N LYS A 98 -9.37 5.15 2.65
CA LYS A 98 -9.37 3.91 3.41
C LYS A 98 -8.04 3.74 4.14
N ASP A 99 -8.13 3.28 5.36
CA ASP A 99 -6.95 2.96 6.15
C ASP A 99 -6.41 1.59 5.72
N VAL A 100 -5.13 1.59 5.42
CA VAL A 100 -4.37 0.43 4.93
C VAL A 100 -3.34 0.05 5.97
N PRO A 101 -3.52 -1.08 6.66
CA PRO A 101 -2.52 -1.55 7.62
C PRO A 101 -1.33 -2.17 6.90
N VAL A 102 -0.15 -1.80 7.35
CA VAL A 102 1.14 -2.37 6.97
C VAL A 102 1.69 -3.10 8.17
N ILE A 103 1.84 -4.41 8.04
CA ILE A 103 2.26 -5.31 9.12
C ILE A 103 3.70 -5.72 8.88
N LEU A 104 4.55 -5.59 9.89
CA LEU A 104 5.92 -6.11 9.87
C LEU A 104 5.87 -7.59 10.27
N ASN A 105 6.22 -8.48 9.33
CA ASN A 105 6.14 -9.93 9.53
C ASN A 105 7.42 -10.49 10.15
N SER A 106 8.58 -10.13 9.60
CA SER A 106 9.86 -10.66 10.04
C SER A 106 11.01 -9.70 9.77
N ILE A 107 12.06 -9.86 10.57
CA ILE A 107 13.33 -9.16 10.41
C ILE A 107 14.41 -10.23 10.41
N THR A 108 15.22 -10.27 9.35
CA THR A 108 16.35 -11.19 9.22
C THR A 108 17.64 -10.43 9.02
N ASN A 109 18.69 -10.88 9.70
CA ASN A 109 20.03 -10.34 9.53
C ASN A 109 20.85 -11.32 8.67
N ASN A 110 21.46 -10.81 7.63
CA ASN A 110 22.35 -11.55 6.76
C ASN A 110 23.74 -10.92 6.76
N ILE A 111 24.72 -11.70 7.19
CA ILE A 111 26.10 -11.27 7.24
C ILE A 111 26.87 -12.03 6.16
N GLN A 112 27.38 -11.31 5.18
CA GLN A 112 28.23 -11.92 4.16
C GLN A 112 29.68 -11.88 4.60
N TYR A 113 30.19 -13.05 4.96
CA TYR A 113 31.62 -13.24 5.30
C TYR A 113 32.45 -13.80 4.13
N GLU A 114 31.79 -14.21 3.04
CA GLU A 114 32.48 -14.82 1.90
C GLU A 114 33.11 -13.76 1.01
N GLY A 115 34.42 -13.82 0.87
CA GLY A 115 35.20 -12.99 -0.04
C GLY A 115 36.68 -12.96 0.35
N ASN A 116 37.52 -12.77 -0.66
CA ASN A 116 38.96 -12.51 -0.46
C ASN A 116 39.14 -11.18 0.30
N TYR A 117 40.33 -10.94 0.86
CA TYR A 117 40.67 -9.72 1.59
C TYR A 117 40.37 -8.42 0.84
N ASP A 118 40.11 -8.49 -0.47
CA ASP A 118 39.83 -7.38 -1.38
C ASP A 118 38.33 -7.12 -1.60
N SER A 119 37.43 -7.96 -1.04
CA SER A 119 36.00 -7.81 -1.20
C SER A 119 35.37 -6.93 -0.10
N VAL A 120 34.45 -6.06 -0.54
CA VAL A 120 33.71 -5.17 0.34
C VAL A 120 32.80 -6.00 1.23
N ARG A 121 33.05 -6.00 2.53
CA ARG A 121 32.18 -6.60 3.53
C ARG A 121 31.03 -5.66 3.83
N TYR A 122 29.80 -6.17 3.77
CA TYR A 122 28.60 -5.45 4.19
C TYR A 122 27.67 -6.38 4.95
N VAL A 123 26.91 -5.79 5.83
CA VAL A 123 25.84 -6.44 6.57
C VAL A 123 24.52 -5.91 6.00
N TYR A 124 23.56 -6.79 5.78
CA TYR A 124 22.24 -6.32 5.38
C TYR A 124 21.14 -6.96 6.22
N TRP A 125 20.17 -6.13 6.54
CA TRP A 125 18.96 -6.52 7.23
C TRP A 125 17.81 -6.51 6.24
N THR A 126 17.02 -7.58 6.23
CA THR A 126 15.80 -7.67 5.42
C THR A 126 14.59 -7.63 6.33
N LEU A 127 13.75 -6.64 6.15
CA LEU A 127 12.48 -6.47 6.83
C LEU A 127 11.37 -6.82 5.85
N THR A 128 10.57 -7.85 6.18
CA THR A 128 9.46 -8.29 5.33
C THR A 128 8.14 -7.75 5.87
N PHE A 129 7.37 -7.12 4.98
CA PHE A 129 6.10 -6.49 5.30
C PHE A 129 4.95 -7.07 4.48
N THR A 130 3.75 -7.01 5.05
CA THR A 130 2.50 -7.27 4.33
C THR A 130 1.57 -6.07 4.47
N MET A 131 1.14 -5.53 3.34
CA MET A 131 0.19 -4.43 3.25
C MET A 131 -1.15 -4.98 2.77
N LYS A 132 -2.24 -4.70 3.51
CA LYS A 132 -3.59 -5.19 3.20
C LYS A 132 -4.36 -4.19 2.37
N LEU A 133 -4.31 -4.35 1.05
CA LEU A 133 -4.90 -3.44 0.07
C LEU A 133 -6.30 -3.87 -0.38
N HIS A 134 -6.99 -2.92 -1.02
CA HIS A 134 -8.17 -3.19 -1.84
C HIS A 134 -7.99 -2.47 -3.18
N TYR A 135 -8.11 -3.21 -4.27
CA TYR A 135 -8.10 -2.63 -5.61
C TYR A 135 -9.53 -2.38 -6.07
N TYR A 136 -9.79 -1.18 -6.54
CA TYR A 136 -11.09 -0.75 -7.03
C TYR A 136 -11.09 -0.71 -8.55
N GLY A 137 -12.21 -1.17 -9.13
CA GLY A 137 -12.45 -1.08 -10.57
C GLY A 137 -12.80 0.35 -11.04
N PRO A 138 -13.11 0.52 -12.32
CA PRO A 138 -13.51 1.81 -12.86
C PRO A 138 -14.80 2.31 -12.22
N THR A 139 -14.91 3.63 -12.11
CA THR A 139 -16.12 4.31 -11.63
C THR A 139 -17.12 4.51 -12.76
N SER A 140 -18.41 4.51 -12.44
CA SER A 140 -19.49 4.86 -13.36
C SER A 140 -20.28 6.04 -12.81
N SER A 141 -20.50 7.06 -13.62
CA SER A 141 -21.32 8.19 -13.21
C SER A 141 -22.65 8.19 -13.98
N THR A 142 -23.76 8.36 -13.25
CA THR A 142 -25.10 8.41 -13.80
C THR A 142 -25.82 9.67 -13.32
N LYS A 143 -26.71 10.22 -14.17
CA LYS A 143 -27.58 11.33 -13.77
C LYS A 143 -28.65 10.82 -12.83
N ILE A 144 -28.95 11.61 -11.78
CA ILE A 144 -30.02 11.30 -10.82
C ILE A 144 -31.18 12.23 -11.01
N ILE A 145 -32.41 11.70 -10.90
CA ILE A 145 -33.64 12.48 -10.87
C ILE A 145 -33.90 12.88 -9.43
N ARG A 146 -33.86 14.18 -9.11
CA ARG A 146 -34.10 14.70 -7.75
C ARG A 146 -35.55 15.11 -7.49
N SER A 147 -36.22 15.53 -8.52
CA SER A 147 -37.62 15.96 -8.42
C SER A 147 -38.37 15.65 -9.70
N VAL A 148 -39.60 15.23 -9.54
CA VAL A 148 -40.57 15.01 -10.64
C VAL A 148 -41.76 15.90 -10.35
N TYR A 149 -42.07 16.78 -11.26
CA TYR A 149 -43.28 17.61 -11.21
C TYR A 149 -44.33 16.97 -12.10
N SER A 150 -45.48 16.54 -11.53
CA SER A 150 -46.62 16.05 -12.29
C SER A 150 -47.78 17.07 -12.16
N ASN A 151 -48.20 17.64 -13.29
CA ASN A 151 -49.40 18.47 -13.35
C ASN A 151 -50.60 17.56 -13.66
N LEU A 152 -51.45 17.35 -12.67
CA LEU A 152 -52.74 16.66 -12.88
C LEU A 152 -53.75 17.71 -13.34
N TYR A 153 -54.04 17.73 -14.63
CA TYR A 153 -55.17 18.49 -15.16
C TYR A 153 -56.44 17.70 -14.88
N ASN A 154 -57.33 18.25 -14.08
CA ASN A 154 -58.68 17.74 -13.91
C ASN A 154 -59.56 18.31 -15.02
N ASP A 155 -59.78 17.54 -16.07
CA ASP A 155 -60.67 17.91 -17.18
C ASP A 155 -62.09 17.55 -16.77
N ASN A 156 -62.64 18.35 -15.87
CA ASN A 156 -64.07 18.29 -15.59
C ASN A 156 -64.84 19.08 -16.70
N LYS A 157 -65.27 18.37 -17.72
CA LYS A 157 -66.38 18.76 -18.55
C LYS A 157 -67.60 17.97 -18.17
#